data_51cab0e67da0e1169431b27d322706f1
#
_entry.id   51cab0e67da0e1169431b27d322706f1
#
_cell.length_a   1.000
_cell.length_b   1.000
_cell.length_c   1.000
_cell.angle_alpha   90.00
_cell.angle_beta   90.00
_cell.angle_gamma   90.00
#
_symmetry.space_group_name_H-M   'P 1'
#
loop_
_entity.id
_entity.type
_entity.pdbx_description
1 polymer ?
#
loop_
_entity_poly.entity_id
_entity_poly.type
_entity_poly.pdbx_seq_one_letter_code
_entity_poly.pdbx_strand_id
1 'polypeptide(L)'
;MQEGGALRPPGQRADLDRALGVVSTPQELVDFMVGLCAPVAERPLRVLEPACGDSPFLRAFAQRYGPRHVLVGVDIHPEAASLPESGRPEIKFVAADFLLWEPEEPFDLILGNPPYGIIGDGSHYPIHVLRERKALYKQRVTTWHGKYNIYGAFIEHAVRMLKPGGKLVFVVPATWLVLDDFAKLRRFLAESGRLTVHYFGKAFPRRNVSVVVLVLEKGSKGMSLCADGQTVVWKPDYRGELIRFETPDATAFEKRGVPLGECFRIRFAARSPEFCRHPSVAKEPGPGLVPVLTGRNLHRGWIDYETCYSGLWMPREEAPSLRPFYAYPHIVVAHTKGARVIAALDSRCYPWREEFHLVPKVEIADLQAVVDYLNGEEVQRYTLGLYRDFVPHLTSTMLRLVPIPDSLLPRGLPEQLPLWERGEA
;
A
#
# COMPACT_ATOMS: atom_id res chain seq x y z
N MET A 1 32.12 -20.62 33.50
CA MET A 1 31.10 -21.56 33.02
C MET A 1 30.39 -20.84 31.91
N GLN A 2 30.73 -21.20 30.66
CA GLN A 2 30.12 -20.67 29.45
C GLN A 2 28.83 -21.46 29.21
N GLU A 3 27.68 -20.80 29.30
CA GLU A 3 26.44 -21.40 28.84
C GLU A 3 26.43 -21.34 27.30
N GLY A 4 26.57 -22.53 26.70
CA GLY A 4 26.47 -22.70 25.27
C GLY A 4 25.07 -22.36 24.78
N GLY A 5 24.98 -21.40 23.86
CA GLY A 5 23.75 -21.05 23.17
C GLY A 5 23.21 -22.23 22.39
N ALA A 6 22.19 -22.90 22.89
CA ALA A 6 21.50 -23.98 22.20
C ALA A 6 20.75 -23.42 20.98
N LEU A 7 21.09 -23.89 19.79
CA LEU A 7 20.33 -23.65 18.54
C LEU A 7 18.88 -24.08 18.80
N ARG A 8 17.97 -23.12 18.69
CA ARG A 8 16.53 -23.37 18.78
C ARG A 8 16.08 -24.32 17.66
N PRO A 9 15.13 -25.22 17.94
CA PRO A 9 14.65 -26.15 16.93
C PRO A 9 14.07 -25.41 15.72
N PRO A 10 14.20 -25.95 14.48
CA PRO A 10 13.84 -25.30 13.22
C PRO A 10 12.40 -24.72 13.15
N GLY A 11 11.46 -25.29 13.89
CA GLY A 11 10.07 -24.82 13.96
C GLY A 11 9.91 -23.47 14.65
N GLN A 12 10.67 -23.20 15.72
CA GLN A 12 10.56 -21.94 16.47
C GLN A 12 11.11 -20.73 15.67
N ARG A 13 12.14 -20.93 14.84
CA ARG A 13 12.67 -19.87 13.96
C ARG A 13 11.66 -19.50 12.88
N ALA A 14 11.05 -20.49 12.22
CA ALA A 14 10.05 -20.25 11.18
C ALA A 14 8.79 -19.53 11.70
N ASP A 15 8.37 -19.80 12.93
CA ASP A 15 7.24 -19.11 13.56
C ASP A 15 7.59 -17.67 13.94
N LEU A 16 8.81 -17.44 14.40
CA LEU A 16 9.30 -16.10 14.74
C LEU A 16 9.51 -15.25 13.47
N ASP A 17 10.09 -15.82 12.42
CA ASP A 17 10.24 -15.16 11.12
C ASP A 17 8.87 -14.75 10.55
N ARG A 18 7.86 -15.62 10.66
CA ARG A 18 6.49 -15.30 10.30
C ARG A 18 5.90 -14.18 11.15
N ALA A 19 6.14 -14.20 12.47
CA ALA A 19 5.66 -13.19 13.41
C ALA A 19 6.32 -11.81 13.21
N LEU A 20 7.51 -11.76 12.61
CA LEU A 20 8.24 -10.54 12.26
C LEU A 20 8.05 -10.09 10.81
N GLY A 21 7.32 -10.86 10.00
CA GLY A 21 7.12 -10.54 8.60
C GLY A 21 8.35 -10.75 7.71
N VAL A 22 9.27 -11.63 8.12
CA VAL A 22 10.48 -11.94 7.36
C VAL A 22 10.14 -12.69 6.08
N VAL A 23 10.72 -12.26 4.97
CA VAL A 23 10.57 -12.87 3.64
C VAL A 23 11.93 -12.99 2.98
N SER A 24 12.36 -14.23 2.69
CA SER A 24 13.63 -14.47 1.98
C SER A 24 13.55 -13.92 0.55
N THR A 25 14.56 -13.17 0.14
CA THR A 25 14.62 -12.55 -1.18
C THR A 25 15.23 -13.53 -2.20
N PRO A 26 14.59 -13.74 -3.36
CA PRO A 26 15.17 -14.54 -4.45
C PRO A 26 16.53 -13.98 -4.90
N GLN A 27 17.48 -14.86 -5.21
CA GLN A 27 18.84 -14.45 -5.57
C GLN A 27 18.90 -13.52 -6.78
N GLU A 28 18.10 -13.77 -7.81
CA GLU A 28 18.00 -12.91 -9.01
C GLU A 28 17.62 -11.46 -8.65
N LEU A 29 16.74 -11.29 -7.65
CA LEU A 29 16.32 -9.97 -7.18
C LEU A 29 17.44 -9.31 -6.36
N VAL A 30 18.18 -10.08 -5.54
CA VAL A 30 19.37 -9.59 -4.82
C VAL A 30 20.41 -9.09 -5.82
N ASP A 31 20.72 -9.87 -6.86
CA ASP A 31 21.72 -9.54 -7.88
C ASP A 31 21.32 -8.29 -8.68
N PHE A 32 20.04 -8.19 -9.04
CA PHE A 32 19.48 -7.00 -9.68
C PHE A 32 19.64 -5.75 -8.80
N MET A 33 19.24 -5.83 -7.53
CA MET A 33 19.31 -4.70 -6.59
C MET A 33 20.75 -4.28 -6.32
N VAL A 34 21.65 -5.23 -6.15
CA VAL A 34 23.09 -4.96 -6.00
C VAL A 34 23.65 -4.32 -7.28
N GLY A 35 23.16 -4.72 -8.45
CA GLY A 35 23.51 -4.07 -9.73
C GLY A 35 23.18 -2.58 -9.79
N LEU A 36 22.07 -2.15 -9.13
CA LEU A 36 21.68 -0.74 -9.04
C LEU A 36 22.54 0.08 -8.06
N CYS A 37 23.36 -0.60 -7.25
CA CYS A 37 24.20 0.01 -6.22
C CYS A 37 25.60 0.42 -6.71
N ALA A 38 25.88 0.36 -8.01
CA ALA A 38 27.22 0.64 -8.55
C ALA A 38 27.84 1.89 -7.93
N PRO A 39 29.02 1.78 -7.30
CA PRO A 39 29.73 2.92 -6.72
C PRO A 39 30.14 3.90 -7.81
N VAL A 40 29.75 5.15 -7.67
CA VAL A 40 30.15 6.24 -8.59
C VAL A 40 31.56 6.73 -8.25
N ALA A 41 32.07 6.43 -7.06
CA ALA A 41 33.36 6.88 -6.56
C ALA A 41 34.30 5.71 -6.26
N GLU A 42 35.60 5.89 -6.48
CA GLU A 42 36.63 4.91 -6.13
C GLU A 42 36.88 4.77 -4.63
N ARG A 43 36.32 5.67 -3.81
CA ARG A 43 36.46 5.63 -2.34
C ARG A 43 35.65 4.50 -1.69
N PRO A 44 36.07 4.02 -0.50
CA PRO A 44 35.26 3.11 0.29
C PRO A 44 33.88 3.71 0.62
N LEU A 45 32.83 2.93 0.48
CA LEU A 45 31.47 3.29 0.88
C LEU A 45 31.15 2.71 2.25
N ARG A 46 30.30 3.39 3.00
CA ARG A 46 29.64 2.90 4.20
C ARG A 46 28.26 2.37 3.81
N VAL A 47 28.06 1.06 3.90
CA VAL A 47 26.89 0.34 3.38
C VAL A 47 26.12 -0.30 4.52
N LEU A 48 24.80 -0.14 4.54
CA LEU A 48 23.90 -0.70 5.56
C LEU A 48 22.88 -1.64 4.93
N GLU A 49 22.65 -2.78 5.62
CA GLU A 49 21.50 -3.65 5.40
C GLU A 49 20.67 -3.71 6.70
N PRO A 50 19.50 -3.05 6.76
CA PRO A 50 18.61 -3.15 7.91
C PRO A 50 17.74 -4.40 7.82
N ALA A 51 17.41 -5.01 8.98
CA ALA A 51 16.77 -6.31 9.09
C ALA A 51 17.51 -7.38 8.28
N CYS A 52 18.83 -7.43 8.48
CA CYS A 52 19.76 -8.09 7.57
C CYS A 52 19.68 -9.63 7.62
N GLY A 53 19.20 -10.24 8.69
CA GLY A 53 19.23 -11.69 8.84
C GLY A 53 20.62 -12.27 8.54
N ASP A 54 20.70 -13.12 7.52
CA ASP A 54 21.96 -13.72 7.04
C ASP A 54 22.75 -12.79 6.09
N SER A 55 22.38 -11.52 5.95
CA SER A 55 23.01 -10.47 5.13
C SER A 55 23.20 -10.81 3.65
N PRO A 56 22.16 -11.26 2.94
CA PRO A 56 22.30 -11.66 1.55
C PRO A 56 22.75 -10.49 0.64
N PHE A 57 22.30 -9.28 0.92
CA PHE A 57 22.62 -8.11 0.12
C PHE A 57 24.06 -7.61 0.38
N LEU A 58 24.53 -7.55 1.62
CA LEU A 58 25.90 -7.15 1.92
C LEU A 58 26.91 -8.15 1.36
N ARG A 59 26.61 -9.45 1.42
CA ARG A 59 27.44 -10.49 0.83
C ARG A 59 27.54 -10.35 -0.69
N ALA A 60 26.40 -10.23 -1.36
CA ALA A 60 26.37 -10.03 -2.80
C ALA A 60 27.05 -8.71 -3.21
N PHE A 61 26.91 -7.65 -2.42
CA PHE A 61 27.58 -6.38 -2.63
C PHE A 61 29.10 -6.51 -2.53
N ALA A 62 29.62 -7.16 -1.48
CA ALA A 62 31.05 -7.40 -1.30
C ALA A 62 31.64 -8.30 -2.39
N GLN A 63 30.91 -9.34 -2.80
CA GLN A 63 31.30 -10.21 -3.90
C GLN A 63 31.44 -9.45 -5.21
N ARG A 64 30.55 -8.51 -5.48
CA ARG A 64 30.53 -7.76 -6.74
C ARG A 64 31.50 -6.58 -6.77
N TYR A 65 31.68 -5.86 -5.66
CA TYR A 65 32.41 -4.59 -5.59
C TYR A 65 33.68 -4.66 -4.72
N GLY A 66 33.98 -5.83 -4.16
CA GLY A 66 35.19 -6.09 -3.38
C GLY A 66 35.05 -5.74 -1.88
N PRO A 67 36.11 -6.07 -1.08
CA PRO A 67 36.03 -5.99 0.39
C PRO A 67 36.38 -4.62 0.98
N ARG A 68 36.67 -3.62 0.17
CA ARG A 68 37.16 -2.30 0.62
C ARG A 68 36.11 -1.45 1.35
N HIS A 69 34.87 -1.87 1.35
CA HIS A 69 33.73 -1.12 1.87
C HIS A 69 33.47 -1.44 3.34
N VAL A 70 32.92 -0.47 4.10
CA VAL A 70 32.46 -0.68 5.49
C VAL A 70 31.03 -1.22 5.44
N LEU A 71 30.85 -2.49 5.78
CA LEU A 71 29.58 -3.19 5.71
C LEU A 71 28.96 -3.30 7.11
N VAL A 72 27.72 -2.83 7.28
CA VAL A 72 26.99 -2.86 8.54
C VAL A 72 25.66 -3.57 8.35
N GLY A 73 25.42 -4.63 9.11
CA GLY A 73 24.14 -5.31 9.20
C GLY A 73 23.47 -4.99 10.52
N VAL A 74 22.20 -4.61 10.50
CA VAL A 74 21.40 -4.39 11.72
C VAL A 74 20.24 -5.36 11.74
N ASP A 75 20.10 -6.12 12.80
CA ASP A 75 18.95 -7.02 13.00
C ASP A 75 18.50 -7.02 14.45
N ILE A 76 17.20 -7.24 14.66
CA ILE A 76 16.63 -7.35 16.00
C ILE A 76 17.01 -8.69 16.68
N HIS A 77 17.44 -9.68 15.90
CA HIS A 77 17.88 -10.98 16.36
C HIS A 77 19.39 -11.00 16.59
N PRO A 78 19.86 -11.27 17.80
CA PRO A 78 21.28 -11.35 18.09
C PRO A 78 21.99 -12.52 17.37
N GLU A 79 21.23 -13.53 16.93
CA GLU A 79 21.77 -14.71 16.23
C GLU A 79 22.26 -14.39 14.81
N ALA A 80 21.82 -13.29 14.21
CA ALA A 80 22.35 -12.80 12.94
C ALA A 80 23.87 -12.50 13.02
N ALA A 81 24.35 -12.15 14.22
CA ALA A 81 25.75 -11.86 14.50
C ALA A 81 26.66 -13.13 14.61
N SER A 82 26.11 -14.34 14.61
CA SER A 82 26.82 -15.57 15.05
C SER A 82 27.45 -16.39 13.95
N LEU A 83 27.59 -15.90 12.73
CA LEU A 83 28.13 -16.69 11.60
C LEU A 83 29.54 -16.25 11.17
N PRO A 84 30.62 -16.65 11.88
CA PRO A 84 31.97 -16.53 11.38
C PRO A 84 32.24 -17.72 10.45
N GLU A 85 32.36 -17.48 9.16
CA GLU A 85 32.93 -18.44 8.23
C GLU A 85 34.16 -17.82 7.57
N SER A 86 35.27 -18.55 7.59
CA SER A 86 36.50 -18.18 6.90
C SER A 86 36.23 -17.92 5.41
N GLY A 87 36.68 -16.77 4.91
CA GLY A 87 36.53 -16.36 3.49
C GLY A 87 35.32 -15.45 3.20
N ARG A 88 34.54 -15.07 4.22
CA ARG A 88 33.43 -14.09 4.07
C ARG A 88 33.90 -12.65 4.28
N PRO A 89 33.24 -11.67 3.65
CA PRO A 89 33.53 -10.26 3.89
C PRO A 89 33.30 -9.91 5.36
N GLU A 90 34.11 -9.02 5.91
CA GLU A 90 33.93 -8.51 7.26
C GLU A 90 32.68 -7.63 7.32
N ILE A 91 31.64 -8.12 7.99
CA ILE A 91 30.38 -7.41 8.22
C ILE A 91 30.28 -7.09 9.70
N LYS A 92 30.14 -5.80 10.04
CA LYS A 92 29.86 -5.37 11.41
C LYS A 92 28.37 -5.58 11.69
N PHE A 93 28.04 -6.57 12.54
CA PHE A 93 26.68 -6.80 12.97
C PHE A 93 26.32 -5.97 14.21
N VAL A 94 25.12 -5.42 14.20
CA VAL A 94 24.54 -4.68 15.31
C VAL A 94 23.21 -5.33 15.68
N ALA A 95 23.13 -5.93 16.86
CA ALA A 95 21.89 -6.49 17.40
C ALA A 95 21.04 -5.34 17.96
N ALA A 96 20.11 -4.82 17.16
CA ALA A 96 19.28 -3.68 17.53
C ALA A 96 17.96 -3.67 16.74
N ASP A 97 16.97 -3.00 17.32
CA ASP A 97 15.76 -2.61 16.60
C ASP A 97 16.09 -1.42 15.67
N PHE A 98 16.11 -1.68 14.38
CA PHE A 98 16.49 -0.69 13.37
C PHE A 98 15.71 0.63 13.50
N LEU A 99 14.41 0.59 13.78
CA LEU A 99 13.58 1.81 13.89
C LEU A 99 13.88 2.64 15.15
N LEU A 100 14.61 2.07 16.11
CA LEU A 100 15.03 2.75 17.34
C LEU A 100 16.54 2.99 17.39
N TRP A 101 17.29 2.36 16.50
CA TRP A 101 18.74 2.47 16.41
C TRP A 101 19.16 3.75 15.66
N GLU A 102 20.23 4.37 16.15
CA GLU A 102 20.85 5.55 15.51
C GLU A 102 22.34 5.24 15.26
N PRO A 103 22.83 5.41 14.04
CA PRO A 103 24.24 5.24 13.73
C PRO A 103 25.06 6.44 14.18
N GLU A 104 26.34 6.22 14.50
CA GLU A 104 27.30 7.30 14.76
C GLU A 104 27.57 8.17 13.53
N GLU A 105 27.54 7.57 12.35
CA GLU A 105 27.76 8.22 11.07
C GLU A 105 26.73 7.77 10.03
N PRO A 106 26.30 8.68 9.14
CA PRO A 106 25.38 8.35 8.07
C PRO A 106 26.02 7.45 6.99
N PHE A 107 25.17 6.84 6.16
CA PHE A 107 25.53 5.86 5.14
C PHE A 107 25.57 6.45 3.73
N ASP A 108 26.48 5.90 2.89
CA ASP A 108 26.52 6.20 1.46
C ASP A 108 25.45 5.39 0.70
N LEU A 109 25.20 4.17 1.17
CA LEU A 109 24.27 3.23 0.56
C LEU A 109 23.50 2.45 1.65
N ILE A 110 22.20 2.32 1.47
CA ILE A 110 21.35 1.45 2.28
C ILE A 110 20.57 0.56 1.31
N LEU A 111 20.68 -0.78 1.48
CA LEU A 111 19.99 -1.73 0.62
C LEU A 111 19.42 -2.88 1.44
N GLY A 112 18.32 -3.50 0.95
CA GLY A 112 17.73 -4.63 1.67
C GLY A 112 16.26 -4.88 1.37
N ASN A 113 15.71 -5.81 2.13
CA ASN A 113 14.31 -6.19 2.12
C ASN A 113 13.74 -5.99 3.53
N PRO A 114 13.12 -4.85 3.83
CA PRO A 114 12.54 -4.59 5.15
C PRO A 114 11.38 -5.54 5.45
N PRO A 115 11.02 -5.78 6.73
CA PRO A 115 9.88 -6.62 7.09
C PRO A 115 8.55 -6.03 6.60
N TYR A 116 7.60 -6.93 6.24
CA TYR A 116 6.26 -6.55 5.77
C TYR A 116 5.22 -6.92 6.83
N GLY A 117 4.33 -6.01 7.15
CA GLY A 117 3.21 -6.27 8.05
C GLY A 117 2.70 -5.00 8.74
N ILE A 118 1.52 -5.13 9.37
CA ILE A 118 0.88 -4.07 10.12
C ILE A 118 0.90 -4.44 11.60
N ILE A 119 1.52 -3.60 12.43
CA ILE A 119 1.67 -3.89 13.85
C ILE A 119 0.30 -3.83 14.54
N GLY A 120 -0.10 -4.98 15.13
CA GLY A 120 -1.31 -5.12 15.93
C GLY A 120 -2.62 -5.14 15.15
N ASP A 121 -2.58 -5.29 13.81
CA ASP A 121 -3.77 -5.58 13.01
C ASP A 121 -3.95 -7.09 12.90
N GLY A 122 -5.06 -7.63 13.44
CA GLY A 122 -5.37 -9.07 13.39
C GLY A 122 -5.81 -9.58 12.01
N SER A 123 -6.00 -8.70 11.02
CA SER A 123 -6.61 -9.05 9.74
C SER A 123 -5.62 -9.38 8.61
N HIS A 124 -4.45 -8.73 8.55
CA HIS A 124 -3.49 -8.91 7.45
C HIS A 124 -2.05 -8.78 7.92
N TYR A 125 -1.28 -9.87 7.82
CA TYR A 125 0.16 -9.92 8.18
C TYR A 125 0.46 -9.24 9.54
N PRO A 126 -0.15 -9.70 10.64
CA PRO A 126 -0.01 -9.07 11.94
C PRO A 126 1.40 -9.28 12.49
N ILE A 127 2.07 -8.18 12.88
CA ILE A 127 3.30 -8.23 13.66
C ILE A 127 2.93 -8.02 15.13
N HIS A 128 2.75 -9.11 15.87
CA HIS A 128 2.33 -9.04 17.26
C HIS A 128 3.48 -8.73 18.22
N VAL A 129 4.67 -9.27 17.93
CA VAL A 129 5.86 -9.15 18.79
C VAL A 129 6.37 -7.70 18.95
N LEU A 130 5.99 -6.80 18.03
CA LEU A 130 6.36 -5.37 18.09
C LEU A 130 5.24 -4.46 18.60
N ARG A 131 4.15 -5.03 19.12
CA ARG A 131 2.95 -4.26 19.51
C ARG A 131 3.24 -3.19 20.55
N GLU A 132 4.06 -3.51 21.54
CA GLU A 132 4.44 -2.58 22.63
C GLU A 132 5.31 -1.41 22.14
N ARG A 133 6.09 -1.62 21.06
CA ARG A 133 6.96 -0.60 20.45
C ARG A 133 6.24 0.32 19.49
N LYS A 134 5.00 0.00 19.09
CA LYS A 134 4.24 0.76 18.08
C LYS A 134 4.11 2.24 18.41
N ALA A 135 3.90 2.58 19.68
CA ALA A 135 3.80 3.98 20.11
C ALA A 135 5.11 4.76 19.89
N LEU A 136 6.26 4.13 20.21
CA LEU A 136 7.59 4.70 19.98
C LEU A 136 7.88 4.91 18.49
N TYR A 137 7.53 3.94 17.63
CA TYR A 137 7.71 4.10 16.20
C TYR A 137 6.89 5.25 15.63
N LYS A 138 5.63 5.41 16.07
CA LYS A 138 4.78 6.52 15.65
C LYS A 138 5.32 7.90 16.04
N GLN A 139 6.04 8.00 17.14
CA GLN A 139 6.68 9.25 17.56
C GLN A 139 7.88 9.62 16.68
N ARG A 140 8.61 8.64 16.15
CA ARG A 140 9.80 8.83 15.32
C ARG A 140 9.49 8.98 13.84
N VAL A 141 8.46 8.31 13.35
CA VAL A 141 8.09 8.23 11.91
C VAL A 141 6.99 9.22 11.60
N THR A 142 7.34 10.31 10.92
CA THR A 142 6.42 11.40 10.57
C THR A 142 5.42 11.04 9.49
N THR A 143 5.76 10.07 8.65
CA THR A 143 4.90 9.59 7.56
C THR A 143 3.86 8.58 8.02
N TRP A 144 3.91 8.15 9.29
CA TRP A 144 2.96 7.15 9.81
C TRP A 144 1.52 7.65 9.75
N HIS A 145 0.68 6.98 9.00
CA HIS A 145 -0.74 7.30 8.87
C HIS A 145 -1.59 6.03 8.72
N GLY A 146 -2.77 6.00 9.32
CA GLY A 146 -3.74 4.92 9.14
C GLY A 146 -3.22 3.53 9.51
N LYS A 147 -3.54 2.55 8.67
CA LYS A 147 -3.05 1.16 8.73
C LYS A 147 -1.68 1.04 8.07
N TYR A 148 -0.70 1.68 8.66
CA TYR A 148 0.64 1.78 8.10
C TYR A 148 1.40 0.46 8.17
N ASN A 149 1.90 -0.01 7.05
CA ASN A 149 2.78 -1.18 7.01
C ASN A 149 4.20 -0.78 7.42
N ILE A 150 4.86 -1.62 8.24
CA ILE A 150 6.13 -1.31 8.87
C ILE A 150 7.26 -0.97 7.89
N TYR A 151 7.24 -1.53 6.66
CA TYR A 151 8.26 -1.19 5.65
C TYR A 151 8.30 0.30 5.32
N GLY A 152 7.17 1.02 5.44
CA GLY A 152 7.14 2.47 5.25
C GLY A 152 7.95 3.22 6.32
N ALA A 153 7.92 2.75 7.57
CA ALA A 153 8.76 3.28 8.63
C ALA A 153 10.24 3.01 8.37
N PHE A 154 10.57 1.80 7.89
CA PHE A 154 11.94 1.46 7.46
C PHE A 154 12.45 2.37 6.34
N ILE A 155 11.61 2.66 5.34
CA ILE A 155 11.97 3.58 4.24
C ILE A 155 12.30 4.97 4.80
N GLU A 156 11.40 5.57 5.60
CA GLU A 156 11.63 6.92 6.14
C GLU A 156 12.91 6.96 6.99
N HIS A 157 13.07 6.01 7.90
CA HIS A 157 14.23 5.97 8.79
C HIS A 157 15.54 5.78 8.02
N ALA A 158 15.57 4.88 7.03
CA ALA A 158 16.72 4.67 6.14
C ALA A 158 17.09 5.94 5.36
N VAL A 159 16.10 6.65 4.79
CA VAL A 159 16.36 7.91 4.06
C VAL A 159 16.98 8.98 4.97
N ARG A 160 16.56 9.04 6.24
CA ARG A 160 17.14 9.98 7.22
C ARG A 160 18.61 9.66 7.50
N MET A 161 19.00 8.38 7.52
CA MET A 161 20.37 7.92 7.75
C MET A 161 21.30 8.05 6.55
N LEU A 162 20.79 8.41 5.36
CA LEU A 162 21.64 8.61 4.19
C LEU A 162 22.38 9.95 4.25
N LYS A 163 23.65 9.94 3.79
CA LYS A 163 24.39 11.15 3.44
C LYS A 163 23.70 11.92 2.29
N PRO A 164 23.94 13.22 2.11
CA PRO A 164 23.62 13.90 0.86
C PRO A 164 24.25 13.16 -0.32
N GLY A 165 23.50 12.92 -1.40
CA GLY A 165 23.91 12.11 -2.54
C GLY A 165 23.94 10.60 -2.28
N GLY A 166 23.61 10.14 -1.06
CA GLY A 166 23.50 8.72 -0.73
C GLY A 166 22.29 8.06 -1.40
N LYS A 167 22.32 6.73 -1.49
CA LYS A 167 21.35 5.92 -2.23
C LYS A 167 20.65 4.92 -1.31
N LEU A 168 19.31 4.82 -1.44
CA LEU A 168 18.49 3.74 -0.89
C LEU A 168 18.10 2.78 -2.00
N VAL A 169 18.18 1.46 -1.76
CA VAL A 169 17.68 0.42 -2.66
C VAL A 169 16.92 -0.62 -1.85
N PHE A 170 15.60 -0.56 -1.85
CA PHE A 170 14.75 -1.48 -1.11
C PHE A 170 13.79 -2.23 -2.03
N VAL A 171 13.57 -3.52 -1.78
CA VAL A 171 12.41 -4.23 -2.33
C VAL A 171 11.25 -4.14 -1.34
N VAL A 172 10.10 -3.68 -1.82
CA VAL A 172 8.92 -3.44 -0.98
C VAL A 172 7.63 -3.76 -1.74
N PRO A 173 6.51 -4.09 -1.04
CA PRO A 173 5.22 -4.25 -1.70
C PRO A 173 4.84 -3.02 -2.52
N ALA A 174 4.22 -3.22 -3.69
CA ALA A 174 3.82 -2.13 -4.58
C ALA A 174 2.69 -1.24 -4.01
N THR A 175 2.05 -1.66 -2.91
CA THR A 175 0.89 -1.00 -2.30
C THR A 175 1.12 0.47 -1.93
N TRP A 176 2.35 0.86 -1.55
CA TRP A 176 2.66 2.25 -1.20
C TRP A 176 2.54 3.21 -2.38
N LEU A 177 2.58 2.70 -3.61
CA LEU A 177 2.44 3.51 -4.82
C LEU A 177 1.07 4.20 -4.88
N VAL A 178 0.02 3.56 -4.35
CA VAL A 178 -1.37 3.97 -4.57
C VAL A 178 -2.26 4.02 -3.31
N LEU A 179 -1.86 3.39 -2.18
CA LEU A 179 -2.66 3.46 -0.96
C LEU A 179 -2.58 4.84 -0.30
N ASP A 180 -3.73 5.32 0.21
CA ASP A 180 -3.86 6.61 0.88
C ASP A 180 -3.03 6.66 2.18
N ASP A 181 -2.90 5.54 2.89
CA ASP A 181 -2.07 5.41 4.09
C ASP A 181 -0.59 5.78 3.85
N PHE A 182 -0.12 5.73 2.60
CA PHE A 182 1.24 6.09 2.19
C PHE A 182 1.36 7.46 1.50
N ALA A 183 0.32 8.27 1.48
CA ALA A 183 0.37 9.60 0.84
C ALA A 183 1.47 10.49 1.44
N LYS A 184 1.62 10.46 2.78
CA LYS A 184 2.71 11.19 3.47
C LYS A 184 4.09 10.64 3.11
N LEU A 185 4.24 9.31 2.96
CA LEU A 185 5.50 8.69 2.56
C LEU A 185 5.89 9.09 1.14
N ARG A 186 4.95 9.06 0.19
CA ARG A 186 5.22 9.50 -1.19
C ARG A 186 5.69 10.95 -1.25
N ARG A 187 5.06 11.85 -0.50
CA ARG A 187 5.49 13.26 -0.39
C ARG A 187 6.88 13.38 0.21
N PHE A 188 7.14 12.70 1.32
CA PHE A 188 8.45 12.68 1.96
C PHE A 188 9.56 12.20 1.01
N LEU A 189 9.31 11.15 0.22
CA LEU A 189 10.26 10.63 -0.77
C LEU A 189 10.50 11.64 -1.90
N ALA A 190 9.44 12.29 -2.40
CA ALA A 190 9.55 13.31 -3.44
C ALA A 190 10.38 14.53 -2.99
N GLU A 191 10.26 14.91 -1.71
CA GLU A 191 11.03 15.98 -1.09
C GLU A 191 12.48 15.59 -0.80
N SER A 192 12.73 14.29 -0.50
CA SER A 192 14.03 13.77 -0.09
C SER A 192 14.98 13.51 -1.26
N GLY A 193 14.48 13.14 -2.43
CA GLY A 193 15.38 12.79 -3.53
C GLY A 193 14.69 12.38 -4.84
N ARG A 194 15.52 11.97 -5.81
CA ARG A 194 15.05 11.37 -7.06
C ARG A 194 14.65 9.92 -6.81
N LEU A 195 13.46 9.58 -7.24
CA LEU A 195 12.85 8.29 -7.05
C LEU A 195 12.88 7.49 -8.37
N THR A 196 13.38 6.26 -8.33
CA THR A 196 13.22 5.29 -9.41
C THR A 196 12.53 4.05 -8.86
N VAL A 197 11.43 3.66 -9.46
CA VAL A 197 10.62 2.51 -9.05
C VAL A 197 10.68 1.46 -10.16
N HIS A 198 11.27 0.30 -9.87
CA HIS A 198 11.27 -0.83 -10.79
C HIS A 198 10.17 -1.81 -10.42
N TYR A 199 9.22 -2.04 -11.31
CA TYR A 199 8.12 -2.97 -11.10
C TYR A 199 8.53 -4.40 -11.43
N PHE A 200 8.28 -5.32 -10.49
CA PHE A 200 8.58 -6.75 -10.61
C PHE A 200 7.34 -7.65 -10.57
N GLY A 201 6.17 -7.10 -10.23
CA GLY A 201 4.99 -7.93 -10.02
C GLY A 201 5.17 -8.94 -8.88
N LYS A 202 4.67 -10.15 -9.05
CA LYS A 202 4.70 -11.22 -8.03
C LYS A 202 6.02 -11.97 -8.03
N ALA A 203 7.10 -11.32 -7.60
CA ALA A 203 8.45 -11.88 -7.61
C ALA A 203 8.72 -12.90 -6.48
N PHE A 204 7.91 -12.95 -5.41
CA PHE A 204 8.13 -13.85 -4.29
C PHE A 204 7.33 -15.15 -4.44
N PRO A 205 8.00 -16.34 -4.51
CA PRO A 205 7.32 -17.62 -4.51
C PRO A 205 6.39 -17.75 -3.28
N ARG A 206 5.19 -18.30 -3.47
CA ARG A 206 4.19 -18.54 -2.40
C ARG A 206 3.63 -17.27 -1.73
N ARG A 207 3.89 -16.07 -2.24
CA ARG A 207 3.31 -14.81 -1.75
C ARG A 207 2.49 -14.15 -2.85
N ASN A 208 1.23 -13.84 -2.56
CA ASN A 208 0.36 -13.12 -3.49
C ASN A 208 0.48 -11.60 -3.26
N VAL A 209 1.70 -11.08 -3.42
CA VAL A 209 2.01 -9.66 -3.27
C VAL A 209 2.90 -9.21 -4.42
N SER A 210 2.50 -8.15 -5.08
CA SER A 210 3.34 -7.49 -6.09
C SER A 210 4.32 -6.57 -5.42
N VAL A 211 5.57 -6.61 -5.89
CA VAL A 211 6.67 -5.85 -5.33
C VAL A 211 7.30 -4.92 -6.36
N VAL A 212 7.95 -3.91 -5.83
CA VAL A 212 8.80 -2.99 -6.58
C VAL A 212 10.16 -2.88 -5.90
N VAL A 213 11.19 -2.60 -6.70
CA VAL A 213 12.46 -2.12 -6.17
C VAL A 213 12.41 -0.59 -6.19
N LEU A 214 12.43 -0.02 -4.99
CA LEU A 214 12.51 1.41 -4.73
C LEU A 214 13.97 1.82 -4.71
N VAL A 215 14.36 2.74 -5.58
CA VAL A 215 15.65 3.43 -5.54
C VAL A 215 15.41 4.89 -5.26
N LEU A 216 16.10 5.44 -4.24
CA LEU A 216 16.08 6.87 -3.96
C LEU A 216 17.52 7.39 -3.94
N GLU A 217 17.79 8.44 -4.70
CA GLU A 217 19.05 9.21 -4.68
C GLU A 217 18.81 10.54 -3.97
N LYS A 218 19.32 10.64 -2.73
CA LYS A 218 19.06 11.78 -1.83
C LYS A 218 19.60 13.08 -2.38
N GLY A 219 18.76 14.12 -2.40
CA GLY A 219 19.13 15.47 -2.86
C GLY A 219 18.91 15.74 -4.35
N SER A 220 18.61 14.73 -5.17
CA SER A 220 18.16 14.89 -6.56
C SER A 220 16.64 15.08 -6.63
N LYS A 221 16.05 15.26 -7.83
CA LYS A 221 14.59 15.40 -8.01
C LYS A 221 14.06 14.55 -9.15
N GLY A 222 12.76 14.33 -9.14
CA GLY A 222 12.02 13.61 -10.16
C GLY A 222 11.68 12.17 -9.78
N MET A 223 10.83 11.54 -10.58
CA MET A 223 10.40 10.15 -10.38
C MET A 223 10.32 9.43 -11.73
N SER A 224 10.86 8.21 -11.76
CA SER A 224 10.71 7.26 -12.87
C SER A 224 9.99 6.01 -12.40
N LEU A 225 9.07 5.49 -13.22
CA LEU A 225 8.55 4.13 -13.11
C LEU A 225 9.13 3.29 -14.25
N CYS A 226 9.77 2.19 -13.91
CA CYS A 226 10.39 1.27 -14.86
C CYS A 226 9.66 -0.08 -14.83
N ALA A 227 9.42 -0.66 -16.01
CA ALA A 227 8.90 -2.00 -16.18
C ALA A 227 9.62 -2.65 -17.37
N ASP A 228 9.90 -3.96 -17.26
CA ASP A 228 10.57 -4.74 -18.31
C ASP A 228 11.88 -4.08 -18.81
N GLY A 229 12.63 -3.49 -17.87
CA GLY A 229 13.91 -2.83 -18.14
C GLY A 229 13.81 -1.44 -18.79
N GLN A 230 12.60 -0.93 -19.03
CA GLN A 230 12.36 0.37 -19.66
C GLN A 230 11.69 1.36 -18.72
N THR A 231 12.04 2.65 -18.86
CA THR A 231 11.28 3.72 -18.17
C THR A 231 9.97 3.95 -18.90
N VAL A 232 8.86 3.67 -18.21
CA VAL A 232 7.50 3.79 -18.76
C VAL A 232 6.79 5.07 -18.30
N VAL A 233 7.25 5.68 -17.19
CA VAL A 233 6.77 6.97 -16.71
C VAL A 233 7.95 7.80 -16.22
N TRP A 234 7.96 9.08 -16.55
CA TRP A 234 8.91 10.07 -16.05
C TRP A 234 8.19 11.34 -15.59
N LYS A 235 8.43 11.77 -14.35
CA LYS A 235 7.89 12.99 -13.75
C LYS A 235 9.02 13.82 -13.13
N PRO A 236 9.53 14.87 -13.80
CA PRO A 236 10.59 15.72 -13.26
C PRO A 236 10.14 16.48 -12.01
N ASP A 237 8.87 16.90 -11.95
CA ASP A 237 8.27 17.70 -10.87
C ASP A 237 7.37 16.86 -9.96
N TYR A 238 7.74 15.59 -9.70
CA TYR A 238 6.98 14.72 -8.82
C TYR A 238 6.90 15.29 -7.41
N ARG A 239 5.69 15.33 -6.84
CA ARG A 239 5.41 15.92 -5.51
C ARG A 239 4.73 14.96 -4.53
N GLY A 240 4.63 13.67 -4.86
CA GLY A 240 4.06 12.65 -3.99
C GLY A 240 2.66 12.16 -4.39
N GLU A 241 2.25 12.44 -5.63
CA GLU A 241 1.03 11.90 -6.23
C GLU A 241 1.09 10.37 -6.32
N LEU A 242 -0.02 9.75 -6.73
CA LEU A 242 -0.05 8.32 -7.01
C LEU A 242 0.98 7.97 -8.11
N ILE A 243 1.69 6.88 -7.91
CA ILE A 243 2.58 6.30 -8.93
C ILE A 243 1.83 5.19 -9.62
N ARG A 244 1.58 5.34 -10.91
CA ARG A 244 0.76 4.45 -11.73
C ARG A 244 1.31 4.36 -13.14
N PHE A 245 0.92 3.33 -13.88
CA PHE A 245 1.29 3.19 -15.29
C PHE A 245 0.52 4.18 -16.16
N GLU A 246 1.13 5.32 -16.48
CA GLU A 246 0.49 6.34 -17.32
C GLU A 246 0.80 6.05 -18.80
N THR A 247 -0.23 5.75 -19.55
CA THR A 247 -0.15 5.55 -21.01
C THR A 247 -0.83 6.71 -21.75
N PRO A 248 -0.47 6.96 -23.02
CA PRO A 248 -1.17 7.95 -23.82
C PRO A 248 -2.69 7.71 -23.88
N ASP A 249 -3.11 6.44 -23.96
CA ASP A 249 -4.54 6.06 -23.97
C ASP A 249 -5.22 6.39 -22.64
N ALA A 250 -4.58 6.14 -21.51
CA ALA A 250 -5.11 6.50 -20.20
C ALA A 250 -5.25 8.01 -20.05
N THR A 251 -4.24 8.76 -20.48
CA THR A 251 -4.28 10.24 -20.48
C THR A 251 -5.37 10.79 -21.42
N ALA A 252 -5.56 10.19 -22.59
CA ALA A 252 -6.63 10.56 -23.50
C ALA A 252 -8.00 10.23 -22.91
N PHE A 253 -8.12 9.09 -22.20
CA PHE A 253 -9.37 8.70 -21.54
C PHE A 253 -9.73 9.68 -20.41
N GLU A 254 -8.78 10.09 -19.59
CA GLU A 254 -8.99 11.07 -18.51
C GLU A 254 -9.49 12.43 -19.01
N LYS A 255 -9.09 12.83 -20.23
CA LYS A 255 -9.53 14.08 -20.83
C LYS A 255 -10.95 14.06 -21.40
N ARG A 256 -11.62 12.90 -21.42
CA ARG A 256 -12.99 12.74 -21.97
C ARG A 256 -14.11 13.09 -20.98
N GLY A 257 -13.77 13.46 -19.76
CA GLY A 257 -14.77 13.76 -18.74
C GLY A 257 -14.16 14.33 -17.48
N VAL A 258 -14.97 14.53 -16.47
CA VAL A 258 -14.56 15.02 -15.16
C VAL A 258 -14.27 13.84 -14.20
N PRO A 259 -13.34 13.98 -13.24
CA PRO A 259 -13.12 12.95 -12.25
C PRO A 259 -14.40 12.63 -11.48
N LEU A 260 -14.68 11.33 -11.26
CA LEU A 260 -15.84 10.86 -10.50
C LEU A 260 -15.95 11.53 -9.12
N GLY A 261 -14.83 11.83 -8.49
CA GLY A 261 -14.78 12.53 -7.22
C GLY A 261 -15.33 13.96 -7.25
N GLU A 262 -15.44 14.60 -8.41
CA GLU A 262 -16.08 15.92 -8.54
C GLU A 262 -17.61 15.80 -8.51
N CYS A 263 -18.17 14.72 -9.02
CA CYS A 263 -19.61 14.49 -9.13
C CYS A 263 -20.20 13.69 -7.96
N PHE A 264 -19.38 12.86 -7.29
CA PHE A 264 -19.81 11.99 -6.21
C PHE A 264 -18.93 12.13 -4.96
N ARG A 265 -19.56 12.07 -3.79
CA ARG A 265 -18.89 11.79 -2.53
C ARG A 265 -18.72 10.28 -2.42
N ILE A 266 -17.46 9.81 -2.32
CA ILE A 266 -17.17 8.41 -2.10
C ILE A 266 -17.16 8.17 -0.60
N ARG A 267 -18.05 7.32 -0.12
CA ARG A 267 -18.19 6.95 1.29
C ARG A 267 -17.93 5.47 1.46
N PHE A 268 -17.43 5.08 2.61
CA PHE A 268 -17.31 3.67 2.97
C PHE A 268 -18.50 3.24 3.80
N ALA A 269 -18.95 2.00 3.62
CA ALA A 269 -20.04 1.39 4.37
C ALA A 269 -19.80 1.38 5.89
N ALA A 270 -20.82 1.08 6.65
CA ALA A 270 -20.68 0.81 8.08
C ALA A 270 -19.85 -0.46 8.29
N ARG A 271 -19.00 -0.47 9.32
CA ARG A 271 -18.08 -1.57 9.61
C ARG A 271 -18.69 -2.59 10.58
N SER A 272 -18.18 -3.82 10.57
CA SER A 272 -18.65 -4.90 11.45
C SER A 272 -18.83 -4.50 12.92
N PRO A 273 -17.90 -3.77 13.58
CA PRO A 273 -18.10 -3.35 14.97
C PRO A 273 -19.27 -2.38 15.18
N GLU A 274 -19.64 -1.59 14.16
CA GLU A 274 -20.77 -0.66 14.24
C GLU A 274 -22.09 -1.45 14.23
N PHE A 275 -22.22 -2.43 13.33
CA PHE A 275 -23.36 -3.35 13.31
C PHE A 275 -23.48 -4.14 14.62
N CYS A 276 -22.39 -4.68 15.16
CA CYS A 276 -22.41 -5.45 16.40
C CYS A 276 -22.86 -4.64 17.63
N ARG A 277 -22.74 -3.32 17.59
CA ARG A 277 -23.14 -2.41 18.67
C ARG A 277 -24.52 -1.84 18.49
N HIS A 278 -25.09 -1.95 17.29
CA HIS A 278 -26.39 -1.34 16.99
C HIS A 278 -27.52 -2.20 17.57
N PRO A 279 -28.46 -1.59 18.37
CA PRO A 279 -29.46 -2.34 19.11
C PRO A 279 -30.49 -3.07 18.22
N SER A 280 -30.75 -2.54 17.02
CA SER A 280 -31.70 -3.12 16.06
C SER A 280 -31.11 -4.22 15.17
N VAL A 281 -29.85 -4.60 15.36
CA VAL A 281 -29.20 -5.66 14.56
C VAL A 281 -29.47 -7.03 15.18
N ALA A 282 -30.07 -7.92 14.40
CA ALA A 282 -30.35 -9.32 14.75
C ALA A 282 -29.37 -10.27 14.05
N LYS A 283 -29.19 -11.46 14.63
CA LYS A 283 -28.39 -12.57 14.05
C LYS A 283 -29.26 -13.59 13.32
N GLU A 284 -30.56 -13.42 13.35
CA GLU A 284 -31.53 -14.31 12.69
C GLU A 284 -32.54 -13.48 11.91
N PRO A 285 -33.09 -14.01 10.82
CA PRO A 285 -34.14 -13.35 10.07
C PRO A 285 -35.42 -13.19 10.91
N GLY A 286 -36.20 -12.14 10.65
CA GLY A 286 -37.44 -11.88 11.31
C GLY A 286 -38.34 -10.95 10.50
N PRO A 287 -39.62 -10.81 10.89
CA PRO A 287 -40.56 -9.91 10.22
C PRO A 287 -40.01 -8.48 10.17
N GLY A 288 -40.05 -7.83 8.99
CA GLY A 288 -39.58 -6.46 8.81
C GLY A 288 -38.08 -6.27 8.80
N LEU A 289 -37.29 -7.35 8.95
CA LEU A 289 -35.83 -7.29 8.87
C LEU A 289 -35.34 -7.58 7.44
N VAL A 290 -34.33 -6.83 7.01
CA VAL A 290 -33.60 -7.06 5.74
C VAL A 290 -32.16 -7.50 6.02
N PRO A 291 -31.52 -8.27 5.12
CA PRO A 291 -30.14 -8.66 5.30
C PRO A 291 -29.20 -7.47 5.24
N VAL A 292 -28.18 -7.47 6.09
CA VAL A 292 -27.03 -6.58 5.94
C VAL A 292 -26.17 -7.12 4.80
N LEU A 293 -26.05 -6.36 3.71
CA LEU A 293 -25.36 -6.77 2.50
C LEU A 293 -23.83 -6.65 2.62
N THR A 294 -23.13 -7.42 1.80
CA THR A 294 -21.67 -7.47 1.73
C THR A 294 -21.22 -7.45 0.27
N GLY A 295 -19.93 -7.39 0.01
CA GLY A 295 -19.39 -7.49 -1.34
C GLY A 295 -19.75 -8.79 -2.10
N ARG A 296 -20.21 -9.85 -1.39
CA ARG A 296 -20.74 -11.07 -2.03
C ARG A 296 -22.10 -10.87 -2.68
N ASN A 297 -22.87 -9.91 -2.18
CA ASN A 297 -24.17 -9.55 -2.74
C ASN A 297 -24.06 -8.67 -3.99
N LEU A 298 -22.87 -8.03 -4.20
CA LEU A 298 -22.64 -7.09 -5.29
C LEU A 298 -22.14 -7.81 -6.53
N HIS A 299 -22.89 -7.68 -7.61
CA HIS A 299 -22.57 -8.19 -8.93
C HIS A 299 -22.50 -7.04 -9.94
N ARG A 300 -21.96 -7.32 -11.11
CA ARG A 300 -21.86 -6.33 -12.19
C ARG A 300 -23.26 -5.94 -12.67
N GLY A 301 -23.71 -4.75 -12.30
CA GLY A 301 -25.00 -4.17 -12.69
C GLY A 301 -26.20 -4.58 -11.82
N TRP A 302 -26.05 -5.49 -10.86
CA TRP A 302 -27.17 -5.91 -10.02
C TRP A 302 -26.74 -6.32 -8.60
N ILE A 303 -27.70 -6.38 -7.69
CA ILE A 303 -27.51 -6.70 -6.26
C ILE A 303 -28.41 -7.90 -5.90
N ASP A 304 -27.82 -8.90 -5.24
CA ASP A 304 -28.56 -9.96 -4.55
C ASP A 304 -29.07 -9.46 -3.20
N TYR A 305 -30.32 -9.11 -3.14
CA TYR A 305 -30.98 -8.63 -1.92
C TYR A 305 -31.53 -9.74 -1.03
N GLU A 306 -31.54 -10.99 -1.51
CA GLU A 306 -32.22 -12.09 -0.82
C GLU A 306 -31.26 -12.88 0.08
N THR A 307 -30.00 -13.02 -0.32
CA THR A 307 -29.03 -13.84 0.42
C THR A 307 -28.33 -13.02 1.51
N CYS A 308 -28.38 -13.50 2.75
CA CYS A 308 -27.66 -12.90 3.87
C CYS A 308 -26.28 -13.53 4.07
N TYR A 309 -25.23 -12.99 3.41
CA TYR A 309 -23.86 -13.45 3.58
C TYR A 309 -23.19 -12.92 4.86
N SER A 310 -23.70 -11.85 5.47
CA SER A 310 -23.16 -11.28 6.70
C SER A 310 -23.55 -12.06 7.95
N GLY A 311 -24.66 -12.80 7.91
CA GLY A 311 -25.31 -13.38 9.10
C GLY A 311 -25.96 -12.31 10.00
N LEU A 312 -26.25 -11.13 9.46
CA LEU A 312 -26.83 -10.01 10.20
C LEU A 312 -28.06 -9.47 9.47
N TRP A 313 -29.07 -9.10 10.23
CA TRP A 313 -30.32 -8.48 9.74
C TRP A 313 -30.64 -7.23 10.55
N MET A 314 -31.32 -6.26 9.96
CA MET A 314 -31.84 -5.09 10.67
C MET A 314 -33.06 -4.51 9.94
N PRO A 315 -33.90 -3.69 10.64
CA PRO A 315 -34.96 -2.94 9.97
C PRO A 315 -34.32 -1.96 8.95
N ARG A 316 -34.86 -1.91 7.72
CA ARG A 316 -34.34 -1.03 6.66
C ARG A 316 -34.37 0.44 7.08
N GLU A 317 -35.43 0.86 7.75
CA GLU A 317 -35.66 2.22 8.26
C GLU A 317 -34.63 2.68 9.29
N GLU A 318 -33.94 1.73 9.94
CA GLU A 318 -32.90 2.01 10.93
C GLU A 318 -31.49 2.13 10.28
N ALA A 319 -31.31 1.68 9.03
CA ALA A 319 -30.04 1.71 8.35
C ALA A 319 -29.44 3.15 8.24
N PRO A 320 -30.23 4.22 8.00
CA PRO A 320 -29.73 5.59 7.96
C PRO A 320 -29.07 6.08 9.25
N SER A 321 -29.34 5.45 10.41
CA SER A 321 -28.66 5.77 11.68
C SER A 321 -27.17 5.38 11.66
N LEU A 322 -26.80 4.35 10.88
CA LEU A 322 -25.42 3.97 10.67
C LEU A 322 -24.74 4.86 9.62
N ARG A 323 -25.44 5.11 8.51
CA ARG A 323 -24.94 5.96 7.41
C ARG A 323 -26.14 6.70 6.77
N PRO A 324 -26.19 8.03 6.82
CA PRO A 324 -27.33 8.79 6.28
C PRO A 324 -27.65 8.49 4.82
N PHE A 325 -26.64 8.12 4.02
CA PHE A 325 -26.84 7.82 2.59
C PHE A 325 -27.61 6.52 2.33
N TYR A 326 -27.81 5.64 3.31
CA TYR A 326 -28.72 4.49 3.17
C TYR A 326 -30.19 4.89 3.07
N ALA A 327 -30.53 6.16 3.28
CA ALA A 327 -31.90 6.65 3.08
C ALA A 327 -32.29 6.82 1.60
N TYR A 328 -31.32 6.82 0.68
CA TYR A 328 -31.54 7.19 -0.73
C TYR A 328 -30.93 6.18 -1.68
N PRO A 329 -31.51 5.97 -2.89
CA PRO A 329 -30.87 5.21 -3.94
C PRO A 329 -29.49 5.78 -4.27
N HIS A 330 -28.48 4.91 -4.35
CA HIS A 330 -27.11 5.30 -4.65
C HIS A 330 -26.33 4.14 -5.25
N ILE A 331 -25.17 4.44 -5.85
CA ILE A 331 -24.35 3.42 -6.50
C ILE A 331 -23.43 2.80 -5.44
N VAL A 332 -23.35 1.46 -5.45
CA VAL A 332 -22.40 0.69 -4.63
C VAL A 332 -21.29 0.17 -5.52
N VAL A 333 -20.03 0.28 -5.06
CA VAL A 333 -18.84 -0.16 -5.78
C VAL A 333 -18.03 -1.12 -4.93
N ALA A 334 -17.66 -2.25 -5.50
CA ALA A 334 -16.90 -3.28 -4.81
C ALA A 334 -15.52 -2.80 -4.38
N HIS A 335 -15.18 -3.05 -3.12
CA HIS A 335 -13.89 -2.73 -2.55
C HIS A 335 -12.82 -3.82 -2.85
N THR A 336 -13.17 -5.10 -2.81
CA THR A 336 -12.21 -6.23 -2.75
C THR A 336 -12.00 -6.98 -4.08
N LYS A 337 -12.02 -6.27 -5.22
CA LYS A 337 -11.86 -6.87 -6.56
C LYS A 337 -10.59 -6.39 -7.31
N GLY A 338 -9.53 -6.07 -6.56
CA GLY A 338 -8.33 -5.46 -7.13
C GLY A 338 -8.63 -4.08 -7.70
N ALA A 339 -8.01 -3.73 -8.82
CA ALA A 339 -8.28 -2.48 -9.52
C ALA A 339 -9.53 -2.51 -10.43
N ARG A 340 -10.33 -3.58 -10.38
CA ARG A 340 -11.58 -3.70 -11.17
C ARG A 340 -12.69 -2.88 -10.53
N VAL A 341 -13.42 -2.13 -11.33
CA VAL A 341 -14.64 -1.44 -10.92
C VAL A 341 -15.84 -2.37 -11.16
N ILE A 342 -16.50 -2.78 -10.11
CA ILE A 342 -17.77 -3.52 -10.16
C ILE A 342 -18.79 -2.68 -9.42
N ALA A 343 -19.83 -2.22 -10.11
CA ALA A 343 -20.82 -1.31 -9.59
C ALA A 343 -22.24 -1.82 -9.80
N ALA A 344 -23.15 -1.46 -8.90
CA ALA A 344 -24.59 -1.64 -9.07
C ALA A 344 -25.36 -0.53 -8.36
N LEU A 345 -26.61 -0.29 -8.77
CA LEU A 345 -27.50 0.66 -8.14
C LEU A 345 -28.24 0.01 -6.97
N ASP A 346 -28.01 0.48 -5.76
CA ASP A 346 -28.86 0.11 -4.63
C ASP A 346 -30.13 0.97 -4.62
N SER A 347 -31.17 0.46 -5.26
CA SER A 347 -32.50 1.07 -5.28
C SER A 347 -33.36 0.72 -4.07
N ARG A 348 -33.01 -0.34 -3.33
CA ARG A 348 -33.75 -0.77 -2.13
C ARG A 348 -33.25 -0.14 -0.83
N CYS A 349 -32.08 0.58 -0.88
CA CYS A 349 -31.50 1.28 0.26
C CYS A 349 -31.26 0.35 1.45
N TYR A 350 -30.62 -0.78 1.23
CA TYR A 350 -30.31 -1.75 2.27
C TYR A 350 -29.03 -1.36 3.03
N PRO A 351 -28.83 -1.85 4.26
CA PRO A 351 -27.58 -1.65 5.00
C PRO A 351 -26.44 -2.48 4.38
N TRP A 352 -25.26 -1.89 4.28
CA TRP A 352 -24.06 -2.51 3.70
C TRP A 352 -22.89 -2.55 4.65
N ARG A 353 -22.03 -3.56 4.47
CA ARG A 353 -20.76 -3.74 5.17
C ARG A 353 -19.60 -3.82 4.18
N GLU A 354 -18.59 -2.97 4.37
CA GLU A 354 -17.27 -3.06 3.71
C GLU A 354 -17.18 -2.66 2.23
N GLU A 355 -18.14 -1.92 1.64
CA GLU A 355 -18.12 -1.49 0.24
C GLU A 355 -18.07 0.05 0.12
N PHE A 356 -17.71 0.57 -1.06
CA PHE A 356 -17.80 1.99 -1.39
C PHE A 356 -19.21 2.35 -1.85
N HIS A 357 -19.64 3.55 -1.47
CA HIS A 357 -20.92 4.14 -1.85
C HIS A 357 -20.68 5.48 -2.51
N LEU A 358 -21.21 5.65 -3.73
CA LEU A 358 -21.14 6.88 -4.49
C LEU A 358 -22.42 7.69 -4.23
N VAL A 359 -22.29 8.73 -3.43
CA VAL A 359 -23.40 9.65 -3.11
C VAL A 359 -23.29 10.86 -4.02
N PRO A 360 -24.28 11.17 -4.87
CA PRO A 360 -24.22 12.30 -5.78
C PRO A 360 -24.00 13.63 -5.03
N LYS A 361 -23.12 14.46 -5.57
CA LYS A 361 -22.92 15.87 -5.16
C LYS A 361 -23.76 16.82 -5.99
N VAL A 362 -24.11 16.38 -7.17
CA VAL A 362 -24.92 17.10 -8.17
C VAL A 362 -26.09 16.20 -8.57
N GLU A 363 -27.14 16.77 -9.12
CA GLU A 363 -28.27 16.00 -9.62
C GLU A 363 -27.81 15.13 -10.81
N ILE A 364 -27.95 13.82 -10.70
CA ILE A 364 -27.65 12.87 -11.79
C ILE A 364 -28.98 12.31 -12.29
N ALA A 365 -29.31 12.56 -13.54
CA ALA A 365 -30.59 12.17 -14.11
C ALA A 365 -30.79 10.65 -14.18
N ASP A 366 -29.71 9.91 -14.45
CA ASP A 366 -29.73 8.45 -14.59
C ASP A 366 -28.53 7.78 -13.91
N LEU A 367 -28.71 7.33 -12.67
CA LEU A 367 -27.69 6.61 -11.92
C LEU A 367 -27.39 5.23 -12.53
N GLN A 368 -28.37 4.62 -13.24
CA GLN A 368 -28.14 3.33 -13.90
C GLN A 368 -27.20 3.48 -15.10
N ALA A 369 -27.31 4.55 -15.87
CA ALA A 369 -26.37 4.83 -16.95
C ALA A 369 -24.93 5.02 -16.42
N VAL A 370 -24.76 5.63 -15.24
CA VAL A 370 -23.44 5.71 -14.58
C VAL A 370 -22.94 4.33 -14.15
N VAL A 371 -23.80 3.46 -13.62
CA VAL A 371 -23.46 2.07 -13.28
C VAL A 371 -23.00 1.31 -14.53
N ASP A 372 -23.71 1.43 -15.63
CA ASP A 372 -23.40 0.76 -16.89
C ASP A 372 -22.04 1.23 -17.44
N TYR A 373 -21.80 2.54 -17.40
CA TYR A 373 -20.50 3.13 -17.76
C TYR A 373 -19.36 2.61 -16.88
N LEU A 374 -19.51 2.64 -15.55
CA LEU A 374 -18.49 2.16 -14.61
C LEU A 374 -18.15 0.68 -14.80
N ASN A 375 -19.14 -0.12 -15.18
CA ASN A 375 -18.96 -1.52 -15.52
C ASN A 375 -18.42 -1.75 -16.93
N GLY A 376 -18.36 -0.71 -17.77
CA GLY A 376 -17.94 -0.77 -19.18
C GLY A 376 -16.49 -1.20 -19.35
N GLU A 377 -16.16 -1.79 -20.51
CA GLU A 377 -14.82 -2.31 -20.79
C GLU A 377 -13.75 -1.21 -20.82
N GLU A 378 -14.08 0.00 -21.20
CA GLU A 378 -13.13 1.12 -21.22
C GLU A 378 -12.65 1.47 -19.82
N VAL A 379 -13.57 1.56 -18.83
CA VAL A 379 -13.22 1.80 -17.43
C VAL A 379 -12.39 0.65 -16.87
N GLN A 380 -12.72 -0.61 -17.22
CA GLN A 380 -11.94 -1.77 -16.77
C GLN A 380 -10.51 -1.73 -17.35
N ARG A 381 -10.36 -1.47 -18.66
CA ARG A 381 -9.04 -1.34 -19.30
C ARG A 381 -8.23 -0.20 -18.69
N TYR A 382 -8.87 0.94 -18.44
CA TYR A 382 -8.26 2.11 -17.83
C TYR A 382 -7.73 1.79 -16.42
N THR A 383 -8.57 1.29 -15.52
CA THR A 383 -8.15 1.04 -14.14
C THR A 383 -7.15 -0.10 -14.02
N LEU A 384 -7.34 -1.20 -14.75
CA LEU A 384 -6.40 -2.32 -14.76
C LEU A 384 -5.06 -1.96 -15.42
N GLY A 385 -5.09 -1.13 -16.46
CA GLY A 385 -3.88 -0.63 -17.12
C GLY A 385 -3.02 0.24 -16.21
N LEU A 386 -3.66 1.18 -15.48
CA LEU A 386 -2.97 2.10 -14.57
C LEU A 386 -2.40 1.43 -13.33
N TYR A 387 -3.16 0.53 -12.71
CA TYR A 387 -2.86 0.05 -11.36
C TYR A 387 -2.41 -1.41 -11.32
N ARG A 388 -2.63 -2.18 -12.41
CA ARG A 388 -2.26 -3.60 -12.51
C ARG A 388 -2.65 -4.37 -11.23
N ASP A 389 -1.69 -5.05 -10.62
CA ASP A 389 -1.82 -5.82 -9.38
C ASP A 389 -1.12 -5.16 -8.18
N PHE A 390 -0.98 -3.81 -8.20
CA PHE A 390 -0.36 -3.07 -7.10
C PHE A 390 -1.06 -3.28 -5.77
N VAL A 391 -2.38 -3.44 -5.81
CA VAL A 391 -3.22 -3.58 -4.63
C VAL A 391 -4.25 -4.70 -4.80
N PRO A 392 -4.60 -5.40 -3.71
CA PRO A 392 -5.64 -6.42 -3.72
C PRO A 392 -7.07 -5.83 -3.74
N HIS A 393 -7.21 -4.52 -3.57
CA HIS A 393 -8.49 -3.81 -3.45
C HIS A 393 -8.43 -2.41 -4.05
N LEU A 394 -9.57 -1.94 -4.53
CA LEU A 394 -9.74 -0.57 -5.01
C LEU A 394 -9.61 0.42 -3.84
N THR A 395 -9.00 1.59 -4.07
CA THR A 395 -8.95 2.68 -3.08
C THR A 395 -9.95 3.78 -3.43
N SER A 396 -10.34 4.60 -2.44
CA SER A 396 -11.18 5.75 -2.70
C SER A 396 -10.53 6.74 -3.65
N THR A 397 -9.21 6.94 -3.53
CA THR A 397 -8.44 7.83 -4.41
C THR A 397 -8.38 7.32 -5.85
N MET A 398 -8.18 6.01 -6.05
CA MET A 398 -8.23 5.41 -7.39
C MET A 398 -9.62 5.60 -8.03
N LEU A 399 -10.68 5.38 -7.26
CA LEU A 399 -12.04 5.51 -7.74
C LEU A 399 -12.40 6.98 -8.05
N ARG A 400 -11.95 7.94 -7.23
CA ARG A 400 -12.15 9.39 -7.45
C ARG A 400 -11.61 9.87 -8.81
N LEU A 401 -10.54 9.23 -9.30
CA LEU A 401 -9.86 9.63 -10.53
C LEU A 401 -10.48 9.04 -11.81
N VAL A 402 -11.45 8.13 -11.69
CA VAL A 402 -12.15 7.58 -12.86
C VAL A 402 -12.91 8.71 -13.55
N PRO A 403 -12.69 9.00 -14.85
CA PRO A 403 -13.40 10.07 -15.55
C PRO A 403 -14.85 9.66 -15.82
N ILE A 404 -15.77 10.59 -15.63
CA ILE A 404 -17.18 10.46 -15.98
C ILE A 404 -17.45 11.38 -17.20
N PRO A 405 -17.95 10.84 -18.31
CA PRO A 405 -18.22 11.66 -19.50
C PRO A 405 -19.34 12.69 -19.25
N ASP A 406 -19.20 13.86 -19.85
CA ASP A 406 -20.16 14.97 -19.70
C ASP A 406 -21.59 14.59 -20.12
N SER A 407 -21.74 13.59 -20.99
CA SER A 407 -23.05 13.07 -21.40
C SER A 407 -23.87 12.43 -20.27
N LEU A 408 -23.20 12.01 -19.19
CA LEU A 408 -23.84 11.43 -17.98
C LEU A 408 -24.07 12.46 -16.87
N LEU A 409 -23.67 13.72 -17.10
CA LEU A 409 -23.77 14.78 -16.11
C LEU A 409 -24.88 15.78 -16.47
N PRO A 410 -25.44 16.52 -15.51
CA PRO A 410 -26.40 17.56 -15.79
C PRO A 410 -25.77 18.66 -16.62
N ARG A 411 -26.52 19.25 -17.55
CA ARG A 411 -26.07 20.39 -18.33
C ARG A 411 -25.84 21.59 -17.41
N GLY A 412 -24.61 22.11 -17.36
CA GLY A 412 -24.24 23.25 -16.53
C GLY A 412 -23.77 22.87 -15.12
N LEU A 413 -22.73 22.04 -15.02
CA LEU A 413 -21.97 21.99 -13.79
C LEU A 413 -21.48 23.41 -13.45
N PRO A 414 -21.70 23.93 -12.23
CA PRO A 414 -21.18 25.23 -11.86
C PRO A 414 -19.64 25.19 -12.03
N GLU A 415 -19.09 26.23 -12.67
CA GLU A 415 -17.66 26.47 -12.72
C GLU A 415 -17.11 26.28 -11.29
N GLN A 416 -16.17 25.39 -11.16
CA GLN A 416 -15.45 24.91 -9.97
C GLN A 416 -15.77 25.68 -8.69
N LEU A 417 -16.51 25.05 -7.77
CA LEU A 417 -16.59 25.56 -6.39
C LEU A 417 -15.16 25.75 -5.83
N PRO A 418 -14.86 26.89 -5.21
CA PRO A 418 -13.55 27.19 -4.66
C PRO A 418 -13.08 26.09 -3.69
N LEU A 419 -11.80 25.81 -3.65
CA LEU A 419 -11.17 24.74 -2.85
C LEU A 419 -11.52 24.80 -1.35
N TRP A 420 -11.87 25.95 -0.79
CA TRP A 420 -12.23 26.14 0.63
C TRP A 420 -13.66 25.69 1.00
N GLU A 421 -14.58 25.56 0.04
CA GLU A 421 -15.90 24.98 0.29
C GLU A 421 -15.89 23.45 0.25
N ARG A 422 -14.74 22.86 -0.04
CA ARG A 422 -14.49 21.41 -0.02
C ARG A 422 -14.22 20.90 1.39
N GLY A 423 -14.79 21.54 2.42
CA GLY A 423 -14.64 21.19 3.83
C GLY A 423 -14.83 19.69 4.06
N GLU A 424 -13.73 18.98 4.13
CA GLU A 424 -13.64 17.62 4.59
C GLU A 424 -13.26 17.63 6.06
N ALA A 425 -14.22 17.23 6.90
CA ALA A 425 -13.94 16.63 8.18
C ALA A 425 -13.82 15.12 8.03
#